data_750ce07bdde9bcd487fcd1d36a057c49
#
_entry.id   750ce07bdde9bcd487fcd1d36a057c49
#
_cell.length_a   1.000
_cell.length_b   1.000
_cell.length_c   1.000
_cell.angle_alpha   90.00
_cell.angle_beta   90.00
_cell.angle_gamma   90.00
#
_symmetry.space_group_name_H-M   'P 1'
#
loop_
_entity.id
_entity.type
_entity.pdbx_description
1 polymer ?
#
loop_
_entity_poly.entity_id
_entity_poly.type
_entity_poly.pdbx_seq_one_letter_code
_entity_poly.pdbx_strand_id
1 'polypeptide(L)'
;MLFTSGRSANNDLAHSVYEFFTSHYEIESDVEVYHTDLSDDNAYGFTEVNGEEQFIQIHNKLDESDYVTTLLHELVHVVQNEQGIESDQVREDQAYHMEGILYNRWCAS
;
A
#
# COMPACT_ATOMS: atom_id res chain seq x y z
N MET A 1 -6.88 1.14 11.26
CA MET A 1 -8.16 1.20 10.51
C MET A 1 -7.92 1.74 9.11
N LEU A 2 -8.59 1.18 8.12
CA LEU A 2 -8.45 1.58 6.73
C LEU A 2 -9.63 2.42 6.27
N PHE A 3 -9.33 3.55 5.61
CA PHE A 3 -10.32 4.37 4.91
C PHE A 3 -9.96 4.40 3.42
N THR A 4 -10.96 4.37 2.56
CA THR A 4 -10.75 4.48 1.11
C THR A 4 -11.52 5.67 0.55
N SER A 5 -10.93 6.31 -0.47
CA SER A 5 -11.54 7.46 -1.15
C SER A 5 -11.11 7.53 -2.60
N GLY A 6 -11.73 8.43 -3.37
CA GLY A 6 -11.46 8.60 -4.78
C GLY A 6 -12.26 7.64 -5.65
N ARG A 7 -12.14 7.80 -6.98
CA ARG A 7 -12.86 6.98 -7.94
C ARG A 7 -12.05 5.76 -8.32
N SER A 8 -12.51 4.58 -7.89
CA SER A 8 -11.90 3.31 -8.27
C SER A 8 -12.93 2.19 -8.13
N ALA A 9 -12.84 1.20 -9.00
CA ALA A 9 -13.57 -0.06 -8.85
C ALA A 9 -12.92 -0.95 -7.77
N ASN A 10 -11.77 -0.53 -7.21
CA ASN A 10 -10.94 -1.36 -6.33
C ASN A 10 -11.09 -1.03 -4.84
N ASN A 11 -12.13 -0.27 -4.43
CA ASN A 11 -12.32 0.08 -3.02
C ASN A 11 -12.49 -1.16 -2.14
N ASP A 12 -13.30 -2.14 -2.57
CA ASP A 12 -13.49 -3.38 -1.82
C ASP A 12 -12.22 -4.22 -1.81
N LEU A 13 -11.48 -4.21 -2.91
CA LEU A 13 -10.21 -4.91 -3.02
C LEU A 13 -9.17 -4.30 -2.05
N ALA A 14 -9.16 -2.98 -1.89
CA ALA A 14 -8.28 -2.31 -0.93
C ALA A 14 -8.52 -2.83 0.49
N HIS A 15 -9.77 -2.97 0.92
CA HIS A 15 -10.11 -3.50 2.23
C HIS A 15 -9.66 -4.96 2.38
N SER A 16 -9.87 -5.78 1.34
CA SER A 16 -9.45 -7.18 1.36
C SER A 16 -7.93 -7.33 1.46
N VAL A 17 -7.17 -6.53 0.71
CA VAL A 17 -5.71 -6.54 0.76
C VAL A 17 -5.22 -6.06 2.12
N TYR A 18 -5.83 -5.02 2.67
CA TYR A 18 -5.47 -4.51 4.00
C TYR A 18 -5.71 -5.56 5.08
N GLU A 19 -6.85 -6.25 5.07
CA GLU A 19 -7.13 -7.34 6.02
C GLU A 19 -6.10 -8.48 5.89
N PHE A 20 -5.76 -8.86 4.66
CA PHE A 20 -4.72 -9.84 4.42
C PHE A 20 -3.39 -9.39 4.99
N PHE A 21 -2.98 -8.15 4.72
CA PHE A 21 -1.70 -7.61 5.18
C PHE A 21 -1.66 -7.56 6.71
N THR A 22 -2.71 -7.09 7.36
CA THR A 22 -2.75 -6.94 8.81
C THR A 22 -2.89 -8.28 9.55
N SER A 23 -3.20 -9.35 8.84
CA SER A 23 -3.10 -10.70 9.41
C SER A 23 -1.65 -11.17 9.54
N HIS A 24 -0.70 -10.50 8.87
CA HIS A 24 0.74 -10.82 8.88
C HIS A 24 1.57 -9.76 9.60
N TYR A 25 1.16 -8.51 9.53
CA TYR A 25 1.91 -7.36 10.10
C TYR A 25 0.94 -6.43 10.81
N GLU A 26 1.32 -5.99 12.01
CA GLU A 26 0.53 -5.04 12.78
C GLU A 26 0.72 -3.63 12.22
N ILE A 27 -0.38 -2.91 12.02
CA ILE A 27 -0.40 -1.49 11.67
C ILE A 27 -1.19 -0.75 12.74
N GLU A 28 -0.53 0.20 13.41
CA GLU A 28 -1.13 0.99 14.47
C GLU A 28 -1.76 2.29 13.95
N SER A 29 -1.24 2.83 12.85
CA SER A 29 -1.72 4.07 12.25
C SER A 29 -3.07 3.88 11.57
N ASP A 30 -3.86 4.95 11.51
CA ASP A 30 -4.97 5.00 10.56
C ASP A 30 -4.39 5.22 9.16
N VAL A 31 -4.88 4.44 8.19
CA VAL A 31 -4.40 4.49 6.82
C VAL A 31 -5.55 4.88 5.90
N GLU A 32 -5.35 5.92 5.09
CA GLU A 32 -6.27 6.27 4.01
C GLU A 32 -5.64 5.90 2.67
N VAL A 33 -6.40 5.15 1.86
CA VAL A 33 -6.02 4.84 0.48
C VAL A 33 -6.87 5.72 -0.44
N TYR A 34 -6.22 6.64 -1.13
CA TYR A 34 -6.84 7.55 -2.07
C TYR A 34 -6.51 7.14 -3.50
N HIS A 35 -7.57 6.92 -4.29
CA HIS A 35 -7.43 6.50 -5.68
C HIS A 35 -7.53 7.74 -6.58
N THR A 36 -6.48 7.99 -7.36
CA THR A 36 -6.40 9.15 -8.22
C THR A 36 -5.58 8.84 -9.47
N ASP A 37 -5.64 9.72 -10.47
CA ASP A 37 -4.84 9.57 -11.68
C ASP A 37 -3.40 10.05 -11.40
N LEU A 38 -2.47 9.11 -11.41
CA LEU A 38 -1.04 9.38 -11.19
C LEU A 38 -0.23 9.33 -12.49
N SER A 39 -0.88 9.41 -13.64
CA SER A 39 -0.20 9.36 -14.95
C SER A 39 0.90 10.41 -15.10
N ASP A 40 0.67 11.61 -14.60
CA ASP A 40 1.63 12.71 -14.68
C ASP A 40 2.82 12.53 -13.75
N ASP A 41 2.68 11.71 -12.70
CA ASP A 41 3.74 11.42 -11.72
C ASP A 41 4.59 10.23 -12.12
N ASN A 42 4.21 9.53 -13.18
CA ASN A 42 4.91 8.33 -13.68
C ASN A 42 5.14 7.30 -12.57
N ALA A 43 4.14 7.10 -11.72
CA ALA A 43 4.19 6.18 -10.60
C ALA A 43 2.84 5.50 -10.40
N TYR A 44 2.85 4.33 -9.75
CA TYR A 44 1.64 3.61 -9.44
C TYR A 44 1.11 3.95 -8.04
N GLY A 45 1.97 4.38 -7.13
CA GLY A 45 1.56 4.74 -5.79
C GLY A 45 2.61 5.47 -5.00
N PHE A 46 2.16 6.11 -3.91
CA PHE A 46 2.98 6.84 -2.96
C PHE A 46 2.43 6.65 -1.56
N THR A 47 3.31 6.74 -0.55
CA THR A 47 2.92 6.75 0.86
C THR A 47 3.46 8.01 1.52
N GLU A 48 2.60 8.72 2.27
CA GLU A 48 2.95 9.92 3.02
C GLU A 48 2.49 9.80 4.47
N VAL A 49 3.26 10.39 5.39
CA VAL A 49 2.91 10.47 6.81
C VAL A 49 2.41 11.87 7.11
N ASN A 50 1.30 11.95 7.84
CA ASN A 50 0.74 13.20 8.30
C ASN A 50 0.28 13.05 9.76
N GLY A 51 1.17 13.40 10.71
CA GLY A 51 0.90 13.18 12.11
C GLY A 51 0.81 11.70 12.46
N GLU A 52 -0.30 11.28 13.04
CA GLU A 52 -0.58 9.89 13.41
C GLU A 52 -1.26 9.10 12.27
N GLU A 53 -1.58 9.77 11.17
CA GLU A 53 -2.23 9.15 10.02
C GLU A 53 -1.22 8.93 8.90
N GLN A 54 -1.50 7.94 8.05
CA GLN A 54 -0.71 7.70 6.85
C GLN A 54 -1.61 7.65 5.63
N PHE A 55 -1.15 8.24 4.54
CA PHE A 55 -1.89 8.35 3.30
C PHE A 55 -1.17 7.59 2.21
N ILE A 56 -1.92 6.72 1.52
CA ILE A 56 -1.46 6.02 0.33
C ILE A 56 -2.25 6.57 -0.85
N GLN A 57 -1.54 7.02 -1.90
CA GLN A 57 -2.16 7.33 -3.18
C GLN A 57 -1.88 6.19 -4.13
N ILE A 58 -2.90 5.68 -4.81
CA ILE A 58 -2.75 4.63 -5.82
C ILE A 58 -3.41 5.07 -7.11
N HIS A 59 -2.72 4.80 -8.23
CA HIS A 59 -3.24 5.08 -9.56
C HIS A 59 -4.57 4.35 -9.78
N ASN A 60 -5.55 5.06 -10.31
CA ASN A 60 -6.94 4.58 -10.41
C ASN A 60 -7.24 3.74 -11.65
N LYS A 61 -6.22 3.43 -12.47
CA LYS A 61 -6.38 2.68 -13.72
C LYS A 61 -5.51 1.42 -13.78
N LEU A 62 -5.13 0.88 -12.64
CA LEU A 62 -4.36 -0.37 -12.58
C LEU A 62 -5.27 -1.58 -12.70
N ASP A 63 -4.78 -2.65 -13.33
CA ASP A 63 -5.45 -3.94 -13.27
C ASP A 63 -5.32 -4.53 -11.85
N GLU A 64 -6.04 -5.62 -11.58
CA GLU A 64 -6.08 -6.20 -10.24
C GLU A 64 -4.70 -6.61 -9.75
N SER A 65 -3.90 -7.27 -10.61
CA SER A 65 -2.56 -7.73 -10.24
C SER A 65 -1.64 -6.56 -9.86
N ASP A 66 -1.59 -5.53 -10.68
CA ASP A 66 -0.78 -4.34 -10.41
C ASP A 66 -1.29 -3.58 -9.19
N TYR A 67 -2.60 -3.51 -9.02
CA TYR A 67 -3.20 -2.85 -7.87
C TYR A 67 -2.80 -3.53 -6.56
N VAL A 68 -2.98 -4.85 -6.47
CA VAL A 68 -2.65 -5.62 -5.26
C VAL A 68 -1.16 -5.50 -4.94
N THR A 69 -0.30 -5.68 -5.95
CA THR A 69 1.15 -5.56 -5.77
C THR A 69 1.54 -4.17 -5.28
N THR A 70 0.98 -3.12 -5.89
CA THR A 70 1.26 -1.74 -5.50
C THR A 70 0.79 -1.45 -4.08
N LEU A 71 -0.42 -1.86 -3.72
CA LEU A 71 -0.93 -1.62 -2.37
C LEU A 71 -0.09 -2.36 -1.33
N LEU A 72 0.29 -3.60 -1.58
CA LEU A 72 1.17 -4.35 -0.68
C LEU A 72 2.52 -3.63 -0.49
N HIS A 73 3.11 -3.12 -1.58
CA HIS A 73 4.35 -2.34 -1.54
C HIS A 73 4.20 -1.10 -0.63
N GLU A 74 3.11 -0.34 -0.82
CA GLU A 74 2.86 0.86 -0.02
C GLU A 74 2.56 0.53 1.44
N LEU A 75 1.86 -0.58 1.71
CA LEU A 75 1.62 -1.01 3.10
C LEU A 75 2.91 -1.40 3.81
N VAL A 76 3.91 -1.96 3.11
CA VAL A 76 5.24 -2.16 3.69
C VAL A 76 5.84 -0.83 4.11
N HIS A 77 5.71 0.23 3.29
CA HIS A 77 6.18 1.56 3.67
C HIS A 77 5.45 2.10 4.91
N VAL A 78 4.17 1.81 5.08
CA VAL A 78 3.42 2.19 6.29
C VAL A 78 4.07 1.57 7.54
N VAL A 79 4.38 0.28 7.51
CA VAL A 79 5.06 -0.40 8.61
C VAL A 79 6.45 0.19 8.85
N GLN A 80 7.20 0.46 7.79
CA GLN A 80 8.53 1.07 7.89
C GLN A 80 8.47 2.45 8.55
N ASN A 81 7.47 3.25 8.20
CA ASN A 81 7.26 4.57 8.80
C ASN A 81 7.01 4.44 10.30
N GLU A 82 6.22 3.46 10.72
CA GLU A 82 5.95 3.20 12.14
C GLU A 82 7.20 2.71 12.87
N GLN A 83 8.08 1.98 12.19
CA GLN A 83 9.33 1.48 12.75
C GLN A 83 10.46 2.50 12.72
N GLY A 84 10.28 3.65 12.08
CA GLY A 84 11.29 4.70 11.98
C GLY A 84 12.45 4.37 11.05
N ILE A 85 12.27 3.51 10.07
CA ILE A 85 13.30 3.19 9.07
C ILE A 85 13.41 4.37 8.09
N GLU A 86 14.57 5.03 8.07
CA GLU A 86 14.78 6.26 7.30
C GLU A 86 15.55 6.10 5.99
N SER A 87 16.38 5.05 5.85
CA SER A 87 17.19 4.86 4.65
C SER A 87 16.30 4.51 3.44
N ASP A 88 16.27 5.37 2.43
CA ASP A 88 15.46 5.18 1.23
C ASP A 88 15.81 3.87 0.51
N GLN A 89 17.10 3.54 0.42
CA GLN A 89 17.52 2.32 -0.24
C GLN A 89 17.04 1.07 0.50
N VAL A 90 17.19 1.04 1.83
CA VAL A 90 16.73 -0.08 2.65
C VAL A 90 15.21 -0.22 2.52
N ARG A 91 14.48 0.90 2.57
CA ARG A 91 13.03 0.94 2.44
C ARG A 91 12.56 0.34 1.12
N GLU A 92 13.13 0.79 0.02
CA GLU A 92 12.75 0.31 -1.31
C GLU A 92 13.16 -1.14 -1.55
N ASP A 93 14.37 -1.53 -1.16
CA ASP A 93 14.83 -2.91 -1.32
C ASP A 93 13.92 -3.88 -0.54
N GLN A 94 13.58 -3.53 0.69
CA GLN A 94 12.68 -4.35 1.51
C GLN A 94 11.27 -4.40 0.91
N ALA A 95 10.74 -3.25 0.47
CA ALA A 95 9.40 -3.19 -0.10
C ALA A 95 9.29 -4.01 -1.38
N TYR A 96 10.26 -3.92 -2.29
CA TYR A 96 10.29 -4.74 -3.51
C TYR A 96 10.40 -6.22 -3.21
N HIS A 97 11.22 -6.59 -2.23
CA HIS A 97 11.36 -7.99 -1.83
C HIS A 97 10.06 -8.52 -1.22
N MET A 98 9.45 -7.76 -0.31
CA MET A 98 8.24 -8.18 0.41
C MET A 98 7.00 -8.20 -0.48
N GLU A 99 6.89 -7.28 -1.46
CA GLU A 99 5.71 -7.26 -2.33
C GLU A 99 5.57 -8.55 -3.11
N GLY A 100 6.67 -9.11 -3.60
CA GLY A 100 6.65 -10.38 -4.33
C GLY A 100 6.22 -11.55 -3.46
N ILE A 101 6.78 -11.63 -2.25
CA ILE A 101 6.43 -12.68 -1.29
C ILE A 101 4.95 -12.57 -0.89
N LEU A 102 4.50 -11.37 -0.56
CA LEU A 102 3.13 -11.12 -0.12
C LEU A 102 2.13 -11.35 -1.25
N TYR A 103 2.47 -10.93 -2.47
CA TYR A 103 1.59 -11.17 -3.62
C TYR A 103 1.41 -12.66 -3.88
N ASN A 104 2.47 -13.46 -3.79
CA ASN A 104 2.37 -14.90 -3.95
C ASN A 104 1.47 -15.53 -2.87
N ARG A 105 1.58 -15.07 -1.64
CA ARG A 105 0.71 -15.52 -0.54
C ARG A 105 -0.74 -15.09 -0.75
N TRP A 106 -0.94 -13.89 -1.23
CA TRP A 106 -2.27 -13.38 -1.59
C TRP A 106 -2.95 -14.27 -2.63
N CYS A 107 -2.22 -14.63 -3.68
CA CYS A 107 -2.75 -15.49 -4.74
C CYS A 107 -3.09 -16.89 -4.24
N ALA A 108 -2.38 -17.38 -3.22
CA ALA A 108 -2.57 -18.71 -2.64
C ALA A 108 -3.63 -18.75 -1.53
N SER A 109 -4.10 -17.59 -1.10
CA SER A 109 -5.05 -17.50 0.02
C SER A 109 -6.50 -17.73 -0.39
#